data_ad373e342dfbc61c250b5be618922a0c
#
_entry.id   ad373e342dfbc61c250b5be618922a0c
#
_cell.length_a   1.000
_cell.length_b   1.000
_cell.length_c   1.000
_cell.angle_alpha   90.00
_cell.angle_beta   90.00
_cell.angle_gamma   90.00
#
_symmetry.space_group_name_H-M   'P 1'
#
loop_
_entity.id
_entity.type
_entity.pdbx_description
1 polymer ?
#
loop_
_entity_poly.entity_id
_entity_poly.type
_entity_poly.pdbx_seq_one_letter_code
_entity_poly.pdbx_strand_id
1 'polypeptide(L)'
;MPNHDEVQALGAAGIGAAHCPSSNLILASGISPVVELRKAGVHVGLGVDGSSSADSASLWLEARQAMLLAKLKSGADAADARMALEVATIGGAGCLGRIGEIGQLQVGMVGDVAIWDLTGIQFAGAIADPIEAWLRCGPTSARDTIVHLSLIHI
;
A
#
# COMPACT_ATOMS: atom_id res chain seq x y z
N MET A 1 -7.41 7.26 16.67
CA MET A 1 -7.76 7.32 15.23
C MET A 1 -8.51 8.61 14.99
N PRO A 2 -8.28 9.32 13.87
CA PRO A 2 -8.93 10.59 13.59
C PRO A 2 -10.45 10.41 13.44
N ASN A 3 -11.22 11.38 13.89
CA ASN A 3 -12.66 11.49 13.70
C ASN A 3 -12.97 12.12 12.31
N HIS A 4 -14.26 12.27 11.98
CA HIS A 4 -14.68 12.79 10.68
C HIS A 4 -14.14 14.20 10.40
N ASP A 5 -14.23 15.11 11.35
CA ASP A 5 -13.81 16.51 11.19
C ASP A 5 -12.29 16.62 11.04
N GLU A 6 -11.55 15.82 11.80
CA GLU A 6 -10.09 15.70 11.68
C GLU A 6 -9.69 15.15 10.30
N VAL A 7 -10.41 14.16 9.76
CA VAL A 7 -10.17 13.64 8.41
C VAL A 7 -10.36 14.73 7.35
N GLN A 8 -11.43 15.53 7.45
CA GLN A 8 -11.67 16.64 6.53
C GLN A 8 -10.59 17.72 6.64
N ALA A 9 -10.17 18.05 7.87
CA ALA A 9 -9.11 19.02 8.11
C ALA A 9 -7.76 18.55 7.52
N LEU A 10 -7.42 17.27 7.67
CA LEU A 10 -6.20 16.69 7.07
C LEU A 10 -6.23 16.79 5.54
N GLY A 11 -7.36 16.48 4.91
CA GLY A 11 -7.52 16.62 3.47
C GLY A 11 -7.39 18.07 2.99
N ALA A 12 -8.06 19.00 3.67
CA ALA A 12 -7.98 20.44 3.35
C ALA A 12 -6.56 21.01 3.52
N ALA A 13 -5.77 20.46 4.44
CA ALA A 13 -4.39 20.86 4.67
C ALA A 13 -3.39 20.23 3.69
N GLY A 14 -3.80 19.30 2.82
CA GLY A 14 -2.93 18.61 1.86
C GLY A 14 -1.86 17.74 2.52
N ILE A 15 -2.14 17.21 3.71
CA ILE A 15 -1.20 16.40 4.48
C ILE A 15 -1.17 14.97 3.95
N GLY A 16 0.03 14.37 3.88
CA GLY A 16 0.20 12.94 3.66
C GLY A 16 0.08 12.14 4.97
N ALA A 17 -0.44 10.91 4.88
CA ALA A 17 -0.60 10.01 6.02
C ALA A 17 0.04 8.66 5.72
N ALA A 18 1.07 8.26 6.48
CA ALA A 18 1.64 6.93 6.42
C ALA A 18 0.80 5.96 7.26
N HIS A 19 0.17 4.99 6.62
CA HIS A 19 -0.60 3.93 7.27
C HIS A 19 0.30 2.72 7.57
N CYS A 20 0.36 2.32 8.84
CA CYS A 20 1.16 1.21 9.34
C CYS A 20 0.23 0.15 9.97
N PRO A 21 -0.45 -0.68 9.17
CA PRO A 21 -1.42 -1.66 9.66
C PRO A 21 -0.91 -2.59 10.74
N SER A 22 0.27 -3.21 10.55
CA SER A 22 0.86 -4.14 11.52
C SER A 22 1.09 -3.48 12.86
N SER A 23 1.70 -2.30 12.86
CA SER A 23 1.94 -1.54 14.09
C SER A 23 0.62 -1.20 14.80
N ASN A 24 -0.39 -0.72 14.06
CA ASN A 24 -1.70 -0.43 14.63
C ASN A 24 -2.36 -1.65 15.28
N LEU A 25 -2.21 -2.83 14.67
CA LEU A 25 -2.74 -4.10 15.20
C LEU A 25 -1.99 -4.53 16.45
N ILE A 26 -0.67 -4.54 16.43
CA ILE A 26 0.19 -4.96 17.55
C ILE A 26 -0.04 -4.04 18.76
N LEU A 27 -0.11 -2.74 18.54
CA LEU A 27 -0.31 -1.75 19.60
C LEU A 27 -1.79 -1.54 19.97
N ALA A 28 -2.72 -2.25 19.33
CA ALA A 28 -4.16 -2.08 19.53
C ALA A 28 -4.64 -0.62 19.36
N SER A 29 -4.00 0.15 18.47
CA SER A 29 -4.28 1.58 18.24
C SER A 29 -5.58 1.83 17.45
N GLY A 30 -6.27 0.76 17.03
CA GLY A 30 -7.51 0.80 16.27
C GLY A 30 -7.30 0.76 14.75
N ILE A 31 -8.41 0.75 14.00
CA ILE A 31 -8.41 0.65 12.53
C ILE A 31 -8.44 2.05 11.91
N SER A 32 -7.41 2.38 11.11
CA SER A 32 -7.33 3.66 10.40
C SER A 32 -8.48 3.82 9.39
N PRO A 33 -9.08 5.02 9.24
CA PRO A 33 -10.12 5.30 8.26
C PRO A 33 -9.52 5.58 6.87
N VAL A 34 -8.80 4.62 6.30
CA VAL A 34 -8.04 4.78 5.03
C VAL A 34 -8.96 5.21 3.88
N VAL A 35 -10.17 4.64 3.79
CA VAL A 35 -11.13 4.95 2.73
C VAL A 35 -11.60 6.40 2.84
N GLU A 36 -11.93 6.83 4.05
CA GLU A 36 -12.39 8.19 4.34
C GLU A 36 -11.28 9.22 4.13
N LEU A 37 -10.06 8.93 4.58
CA LEU A 37 -8.88 9.77 4.34
C LEU A 37 -8.65 9.99 2.84
N ARG A 38 -8.66 8.92 2.04
CA ARG A 38 -8.51 9.02 0.57
C ARG A 38 -9.64 9.83 -0.06
N LYS A 39 -10.89 9.62 0.36
CA LYS A 39 -12.05 10.42 -0.11
C LYS A 39 -11.93 11.90 0.22
N ALA A 40 -11.32 12.24 1.35
CA ALA A 40 -11.06 13.61 1.76
C ALA A 40 -9.84 14.23 1.04
N GLY A 41 -9.15 13.51 0.15
CA GLY A 41 -7.99 13.99 -0.60
C GLY A 41 -6.65 13.85 0.12
N VAL A 42 -6.60 13.17 1.25
CA VAL A 42 -5.34 12.86 1.94
C VAL A 42 -4.53 11.86 1.11
N HIS A 43 -3.26 12.16 0.87
CA HIS A 43 -2.32 11.20 0.29
C HIS A 43 -2.00 10.12 1.33
N VAL A 44 -2.59 8.93 1.17
CA VAL A 44 -2.33 7.82 2.07
C VAL A 44 -1.29 6.89 1.45
N GLY A 45 -0.15 6.75 2.13
CA GLY A 45 0.90 5.78 1.79
C GLY A 45 1.00 4.67 2.83
N LEU A 46 1.81 3.65 2.57
CA LEU A 46 2.14 2.61 3.53
C LEU A 46 3.47 2.89 4.24
N GLY A 47 3.53 2.51 5.49
CA GLY A 47 4.75 2.42 6.27
C GLY A 47 4.79 1.12 7.07
N VAL A 48 5.97 0.69 7.49
CA VAL A 48 6.16 -0.50 8.33
C VAL A 48 6.33 -0.15 9.81
N ASP A 49 6.60 1.14 10.13
CA ASP A 49 6.95 1.60 11.47
C ASP A 49 8.26 0.97 12.01
N GLY A 50 8.50 1.04 13.29
CA GLY A 50 9.70 0.48 13.93
C GLY A 50 9.59 -1.03 14.18
N SER A 51 10.74 -1.68 14.26
CA SER A 51 10.84 -3.14 14.46
C SER A 51 10.20 -3.67 15.75
N SER A 52 9.97 -2.80 16.73
CA SER A 52 9.28 -3.17 17.97
C SER A 52 7.76 -3.33 17.82
N SER A 53 7.18 -2.79 16.76
CA SER A 53 5.75 -2.84 16.49
C SER A 53 5.41 -3.39 15.10
N ALA A 54 6.43 -3.70 14.27
CA ALA A 54 6.27 -4.32 12.95
C ALA A 54 7.56 -5.07 12.59
N ASP A 55 7.69 -6.29 13.06
CA ASP A 55 8.89 -7.13 12.99
C ASP A 55 9.18 -7.70 11.58
N SER A 56 8.19 -7.80 10.71
CA SER A 56 8.36 -8.35 9.36
C SER A 56 8.96 -7.38 8.34
N ALA A 57 8.87 -6.06 8.56
CA ALA A 57 9.30 -4.99 7.65
C ALA A 57 8.83 -5.17 6.16
N SER A 58 7.68 -5.83 5.94
CA SER A 58 7.18 -6.19 4.64
C SER A 58 6.04 -5.28 4.17
N LEU A 59 6.31 -4.38 3.22
CA LEU A 59 5.26 -3.54 2.62
C LEU A 59 4.19 -4.37 1.88
N TRP A 60 4.51 -5.57 1.41
CA TRP A 60 3.50 -6.46 0.84
C TRP A 60 2.46 -6.89 1.89
N LEU A 61 2.93 -7.26 3.09
CA LEU A 61 2.03 -7.61 4.21
C LEU A 61 1.21 -6.40 4.65
N GLU A 62 1.81 -5.22 4.73
CA GLU A 62 1.10 -3.98 5.06
C GLU A 62 0.01 -3.68 4.03
N ALA A 63 0.29 -3.84 2.71
CA ALA A 63 -0.70 -3.64 1.66
C ALA A 63 -1.89 -4.60 1.81
N ARG A 64 -1.63 -5.87 2.09
CA ARG A 64 -2.68 -6.87 2.32
C ARG A 64 -3.52 -6.55 3.55
N GLN A 65 -2.89 -6.19 4.65
CA GLN A 65 -3.58 -5.81 5.89
C GLN A 65 -4.38 -4.52 5.71
N ALA A 66 -3.83 -3.52 5.02
CA ALA A 66 -4.55 -2.28 4.70
C ALA A 66 -5.87 -2.56 3.95
N MET A 67 -5.84 -3.43 2.94
CA MET A 67 -7.04 -3.86 2.21
C MET A 67 -8.04 -4.55 3.14
N LEU A 68 -7.61 -5.53 3.93
CA LEU A 68 -8.49 -6.32 4.77
C LEU A 68 -9.12 -5.47 5.89
N LEU A 69 -8.35 -4.60 6.52
CA LEU A 69 -8.84 -3.69 7.55
C LEU A 69 -9.78 -2.63 6.98
N ALA A 70 -9.51 -2.12 5.78
CA ALA A 70 -10.43 -1.20 5.10
C ALA A 70 -11.77 -1.87 4.79
N LYS A 71 -11.77 -3.14 4.32
CA LYS A 71 -13.00 -3.92 4.14
C LYS A 71 -13.75 -4.13 5.46
N LEU A 72 -13.04 -4.51 6.51
CA LEU A 72 -13.65 -4.74 7.82
C LEU A 72 -14.29 -3.46 8.39
N LYS A 73 -13.65 -2.31 8.20
CA LYS A 73 -14.13 -1.03 8.72
C LYS A 73 -15.26 -0.41 7.89
N SER A 74 -15.13 -0.46 6.55
CA SER A 74 -15.94 0.37 5.64
C SER A 74 -16.86 -0.45 4.72
N GLY A 75 -16.79 -1.79 4.79
CA GLY A 75 -17.62 -2.71 4.00
C GLY A 75 -16.80 -3.52 2.96
N ALA A 76 -17.37 -4.64 2.54
CA ALA A 76 -16.66 -5.61 1.67
C ALA A 76 -16.21 -5.02 0.33
N ASP A 77 -16.95 -4.06 -0.21
CA ASP A 77 -16.69 -3.41 -1.49
C ASP A 77 -15.90 -2.10 -1.37
N ALA A 78 -15.53 -1.70 -0.15
CA ALA A 78 -14.87 -0.42 0.11
C ALA A 78 -13.39 -0.40 -0.30
N ALA A 79 -12.77 -1.57 -0.50
CA ALA A 79 -11.37 -1.71 -0.85
C ALA A 79 -11.13 -3.00 -1.66
N ASP A 80 -10.12 -2.98 -2.51
CA ASP A 80 -9.64 -4.11 -3.30
C ASP A 80 -8.11 -4.13 -3.34
N ALA A 81 -7.51 -5.08 -4.03
CA ALA A 81 -6.06 -5.16 -4.16
C ALA A 81 -5.48 -4.00 -4.97
N ARG A 82 -6.24 -3.42 -5.89
CA ARG A 82 -5.83 -2.24 -6.66
C ARG A 82 -5.69 -1.02 -5.76
N MET A 83 -6.67 -0.77 -4.88
CA MET A 83 -6.58 0.29 -3.87
C MET A 83 -5.34 0.11 -2.98
N ALA A 84 -5.06 -1.11 -2.54
CA ALA A 84 -3.89 -1.39 -1.71
C ALA A 84 -2.57 -1.14 -2.46
N LEU A 85 -2.51 -1.51 -3.75
CA LEU A 85 -1.35 -1.24 -4.61
C LEU A 85 -1.15 0.27 -4.83
N GLU A 86 -2.22 1.03 -5.05
CA GLU A 86 -2.16 2.50 -5.16
C GLU A 86 -1.61 3.14 -3.88
N VAL A 87 -2.09 2.71 -2.71
CA VAL A 87 -1.58 3.19 -1.42
C VAL A 87 -0.10 2.82 -1.24
N ALA A 88 0.30 1.63 -1.67
CA ALA A 88 1.70 1.16 -1.61
C ALA A 88 2.64 1.88 -2.60
N THR A 89 2.14 2.56 -3.61
CA THR A 89 2.93 3.17 -4.69
C THR A 89 2.70 4.68 -4.79
N ILE A 90 1.72 5.12 -5.56
CA ILE A 90 1.46 6.54 -5.80
C ILE A 90 1.00 7.28 -4.52
N GLY A 91 0.33 6.59 -3.61
CA GLY A 91 -0.01 7.14 -2.29
C GLY A 91 1.23 7.47 -1.47
N GLY A 92 2.22 6.57 -1.47
CA GLY A 92 3.53 6.81 -0.87
C GLY A 92 4.28 7.98 -1.52
N ALA A 93 4.25 8.08 -2.86
CA ALA A 93 4.80 9.22 -3.58
C ALA A 93 4.16 10.54 -3.13
N GLY A 94 2.83 10.54 -2.92
CA GLY A 94 2.09 11.69 -2.39
C GLY A 94 2.53 12.09 -0.99
N CYS A 95 2.70 11.11 -0.09
CA CYS A 95 3.21 11.36 1.27
C CYS A 95 4.60 11.99 1.28
N LEU A 96 5.45 11.61 0.32
CA LEU A 96 6.81 12.12 0.18
C LEU A 96 6.91 13.43 -0.62
N GLY A 97 5.80 13.95 -1.15
CA GLY A 97 5.78 15.13 -2.03
C GLY A 97 6.46 14.87 -3.38
N ARG A 98 6.52 13.62 -3.84
CA ARG A 98 7.22 13.19 -5.06
C ARG A 98 6.28 12.67 -6.16
N ILE A 99 5.05 13.16 -6.19
CA ILE A 99 4.11 12.89 -7.30
C ILE A 99 4.72 13.42 -8.60
N GLY A 100 4.65 12.59 -9.66
CA GLY A 100 5.28 12.93 -10.95
C GLY A 100 6.73 12.49 -11.08
N GLU A 101 7.35 11.99 -10.00
CA GLU A 101 8.70 11.43 -10.02
C GLU A 101 8.72 9.92 -9.85
N ILE A 102 7.97 9.39 -8.86
CA ILE A 102 7.92 7.98 -8.47
C ILE A 102 6.49 7.50 -8.26
N GLY A 103 6.33 6.20 -8.04
CA GLY A 103 5.06 5.59 -7.65
C GLY A 103 4.20 5.11 -8.81
N GLN A 104 4.63 5.30 -10.05
CA GLN A 104 3.96 4.77 -11.24
C GLN A 104 4.95 4.60 -12.41
N LEU A 105 4.58 3.75 -13.37
CA LEU A 105 5.35 3.54 -14.59
C LEU A 105 4.84 4.50 -15.68
N GLN A 106 5.58 5.58 -15.88
CA GLN A 106 5.27 6.59 -16.90
C GLN A 106 6.55 7.16 -17.49
N VAL A 107 6.52 7.56 -18.76
CA VAL A 107 7.66 8.20 -19.44
C VAL A 107 8.06 9.47 -18.68
N GLY A 108 9.34 9.61 -18.38
CA GLY A 108 9.89 10.76 -17.65
C GLY A 108 9.97 10.56 -16.13
N MET A 109 9.42 9.49 -15.58
CA MET A 109 9.56 9.16 -14.16
C MET A 109 10.82 8.33 -13.88
N VAL A 110 11.18 8.22 -12.60
CA VAL A 110 12.28 7.37 -12.15
C VAL A 110 11.97 5.92 -12.51
N GLY A 111 12.95 5.21 -13.07
CA GLY A 111 12.83 3.82 -13.51
C GLY A 111 12.99 2.81 -12.38
N ASP A 112 12.25 2.99 -11.30
CA ASP A 112 12.20 2.05 -10.18
C ASP A 112 11.06 1.05 -10.41
N VAL A 113 11.39 -0.24 -10.57
CA VAL A 113 10.44 -1.29 -10.92
C VAL A 113 10.67 -2.53 -10.07
N ALA A 114 9.61 -3.10 -9.55
CA ALA A 114 9.61 -4.43 -8.95
C ALA A 114 8.77 -5.39 -9.82
N ILE A 115 9.32 -6.57 -10.09
CA ILE A 115 8.71 -7.59 -10.95
C ILE A 115 8.43 -8.83 -10.11
N TRP A 116 7.20 -9.32 -10.17
CA TRP A 116 6.78 -10.54 -9.48
C TRP A 116 6.47 -11.65 -10.47
N ASP A 117 6.86 -12.88 -10.13
CA ASP A 117 6.47 -14.08 -10.88
C ASP A 117 5.18 -14.66 -10.26
N LEU A 118 4.13 -14.75 -11.06
CA LEU A 118 2.81 -15.28 -10.69
C LEU A 118 2.55 -16.66 -11.32
N THR A 119 3.59 -17.38 -11.76
CA THR A 119 3.44 -18.73 -12.37
C THR A 119 3.40 -19.85 -11.35
N GLY A 120 3.72 -19.58 -10.08
CA GLY A 120 3.72 -20.59 -9.01
C GLY A 120 2.34 -21.19 -8.74
N ILE A 121 2.33 -22.41 -8.18
CA ILE A 121 1.11 -23.16 -7.88
C ILE A 121 0.11 -22.42 -6.98
N GLN A 122 0.59 -21.55 -6.10
CA GLN A 122 -0.23 -20.72 -5.21
C GLN A 122 -1.13 -19.73 -5.97
N PHE A 123 -0.79 -19.41 -7.23
CA PHE A 123 -1.56 -18.53 -8.08
C PHE A 123 -2.49 -19.26 -9.06
N ALA A 124 -2.49 -20.61 -9.03
CA ALA A 124 -3.29 -21.41 -9.93
C ALA A 124 -4.79 -21.06 -9.82
N GLY A 125 -5.41 -20.71 -10.94
CA GLY A 125 -6.81 -20.30 -11.00
C GLY A 125 -7.09 -18.85 -10.63
N ALA A 126 -6.11 -18.07 -10.18
CA ALA A 126 -6.28 -16.67 -9.74
C ALA A 126 -5.81 -15.61 -10.78
N ILE A 127 -5.15 -16.03 -11.86
CA ILE A 127 -4.45 -15.15 -12.83
C ILE A 127 -5.40 -14.27 -13.68
N ALA A 128 -6.71 -14.49 -13.60
CA ALA A 128 -7.69 -13.65 -14.29
C ALA A 128 -7.61 -12.17 -13.83
N ASP A 129 -7.25 -11.93 -12.57
CA ASP A 129 -6.85 -10.62 -12.06
C ASP A 129 -5.48 -10.73 -11.37
N PRO A 130 -4.39 -10.35 -12.04
CA PRO A 130 -3.04 -10.52 -11.50
C PRO A 130 -2.77 -9.66 -10.28
N ILE A 131 -3.44 -8.53 -10.09
CA ILE A 131 -3.26 -7.66 -8.93
C ILE A 131 -3.91 -8.31 -7.71
N GLU A 132 -5.14 -8.82 -7.85
CA GLU A 132 -5.82 -9.59 -6.80
C GLU A 132 -5.04 -10.87 -6.47
N ALA A 133 -4.54 -11.61 -7.49
CA ALA A 133 -3.73 -12.80 -7.29
C ALA A 133 -2.45 -12.47 -6.50
N TRP A 134 -1.70 -11.44 -6.92
CA TRP A 134 -0.49 -10.99 -6.25
C TRP A 134 -0.73 -10.72 -4.75
N LEU A 135 -1.78 -9.99 -4.43
CA LEU A 135 -2.02 -9.57 -3.04
C LEU A 135 -2.68 -10.67 -2.18
N ARG A 136 -3.55 -11.51 -2.76
CA ARG A 136 -4.34 -12.49 -1.99
C ARG A 136 -3.67 -13.85 -1.87
N CYS A 137 -2.95 -14.30 -2.90
CA CYS A 137 -2.39 -15.65 -2.96
C CYS A 137 -0.94 -15.74 -2.43
N GLY A 138 -0.35 -14.59 -2.01
CA GLY A 138 0.98 -14.57 -1.40
C GLY A 138 1.00 -15.00 0.08
N PRO A 139 2.14 -14.83 0.76
CA PRO A 139 3.20 -13.86 0.42
C PRO A 139 4.08 -14.27 -0.75
N THR A 140 4.60 -13.27 -1.46
CA THR A 140 5.56 -13.47 -2.52
C THR A 140 6.61 -12.35 -2.51
N SER A 141 7.86 -12.71 -2.85
CA SER A 141 8.95 -11.76 -3.02
C SER A 141 8.99 -11.27 -4.47
N ALA A 142 9.51 -10.08 -4.69
CA ALA A 142 9.83 -9.64 -6.03
C ALA A 142 10.89 -10.60 -6.63
N ARG A 143 10.70 -10.99 -7.89
CA ARG A 143 11.69 -11.76 -8.64
C ARG A 143 12.88 -10.88 -9.03
N ASP A 144 12.60 -9.67 -9.47
CA ASP A 144 13.60 -8.70 -9.86
C ASP A 144 13.24 -7.32 -9.30
N THR A 145 14.24 -6.55 -8.89
CA THR A 145 14.11 -5.16 -8.48
C THR A 145 15.07 -4.31 -9.31
N ILE A 146 14.56 -3.26 -9.93
CA ILE A 146 15.32 -2.32 -10.75
C ILE A 146 15.24 -0.97 -10.04
N VAL A 147 16.39 -0.36 -9.79
CA VAL A 147 16.51 0.99 -9.19
C VAL A 147 17.35 1.86 -10.10
N HIS A 148 16.82 3.02 -10.48
CA HIS A 148 17.46 3.92 -11.46
C HIS A 148 17.92 3.20 -12.73
N LEU A 149 17.09 2.29 -13.26
CA LEU A 149 17.40 1.42 -14.40
C LEU A 149 18.59 0.45 -14.17
N SER A 150 19.07 0.31 -12.94
CA SER A 150 20.06 -0.70 -12.56
C SER A 150 19.37 -1.91 -11.93
N LEU A 151 19.60 -3.10 -12.48
CA LEU A 151 19.04 -4.34 -11.96
C LEU A 151 19.77 -4.74 -10.66
N ILE A 152 18.99 -4.92 -9.61
CA ILE A 152 19.46 -5.44 -8.32
C ILE A 152 18.91 -6.85 -8.17
N HIS A 153 19.79 -7.84 -8.15
CA HIS A 153 19.44 -9.21 -7.75
C HIS A 153 19.48 -9.31 -6.22
N ILE A 154 18.37 -9.71 -5.62
CA ILE A 154 18.25 -9.93 -4.18
C ILE A 154 18.28 -11.44 -3.92
#